data_fbfc6dfd5a56b4c851a54ac5042b6010
#
_entry.id   fbfc6dfd5a56b4c851a54ac5042b6010
#
_cell.length_a   1.000
_cell.length_b   1.000
_cell.length_c   1.000
_cell.angle_alpha   90.00
_cell.angle_beta   90.00
_cell.angle_gamma   90.00
#
_symmetry.space_group_name_H-M   'P 1'
#
loop_
_entity.id
_entity.type
_entity.pdbx_description
1 polymer ?
#
loop_
_entity_poly.entity_id
_entity_poly.type
_entity_poly.pdbx_seq_one_letter_code
_entity_poly.pdbx_strand_id
1 'polypeptide(L)'
;MPKRLSLPDYLPYQLSVASSHVSTLITRAYSDRFGLSIWEWRVVAVLGGSEPMTGQALVEATAMDKVTVSRAIRSLIEKAHVSRAKHDTDGRSSLVRLTEAGRAMFEDIAPAAIELEQALLDGFSDEDIARLKSVLADLDKRALDLASPKA
;
A
#
# COMPACT_ATOMS: atom_id res chain seq x y z
N MET A 1 -6.74 26.67 30.72
CA MET A 1 -6.02 27.27 29.56
C MET A 1 -6.25 26.39 28.35
N PRO A 2 -6.73 26.90 27.24
CA PRO A 2 -6.82 26.10 26.03
C PRO A 2 -5.41 25.68 25.61
N LYS A 3 -5.27 24.36 25.36
CA LYS A 3 -4.00 23.78 24.92
C LYS A 3 -3.63 24.40 23.55
N ARG A 4 -2.53 25.14 23.50
CA ARG A 4 -2.05 25.73 22.24
C ARG A 4 -1.58 24.58 21.33
N LEU A 5 -1.97 24.60 20.07
CA LEU A 5 -1.48 23.66 19.08
C LEU A 5 0.02 23.89 18.83
N SER A 6 0.83 22.88 19.17
CA SER A 6 2.25 22.81 18.82
C SER A 6 2.41 21.77 17.73
N LEU A 7 2.81 22.19 16.54
CA LEU A 7 2.91 21.25 15.40
C LEU A 7 3.88 20.08 15.65
N PRO A 8 5.07 20.29 16.26
CA PRO A 8 5.97 19.19 16.59
C PRO A 8 5.37 18.15 17.56
N ASP A 9 4.46 18.58 18.44
CA ASP A 9 3.80 17.70 19.42
C ASP A 9 2.45 17.18 18.94
N TYR A 10 2.02 17.57 17.74
CA TYR A 10 0.73 17.20 17.16
C TYR A 10 0.83 15.85 16.45
N LEU A 11 0.24 14.82 17.04
CA LEU A 11 0.35 13.43 16.56
C LEU A 11 -0.01 13.24 15.08
N PRO A 12 -1.10 13.83 14.53
CA PRO A 12 -1.42 13.69 13.11
C PRO A 12 -0.28 14.19 12.19
N TYR A 13 0.41 15.26 12.59
CA TYR A 13 1.57 15.77 11.86
C TYR A 13 2.77 14.81 11.96
N GLN A 14 3.06 14.30 13.16
CA GLN A 14 4.14 13.33 13.37
C GLN A 14 3.92 12.06 12.54
N LEU A 15 2.69 11.54 12.49
CA LEU A 15 2.33 10.39 11.65
C LEU A 15 2.52 10.67 10.16
N SER A 16 2.11 11.84 9.69
CA SER A 16 2.27 12.25 8.29
C SER A 16 3.74 12.35 7.89
N VAL A 17 4.57 12.97 8.71
CA VAL A 17 6.01 13.10 8.46
C VAL A 17 6.70 11.75 8.47
N ALA A 18 6.45 10.92 9.49
CA ALA A 18 7.02 9.58 9.59
C ALA A 18 6.61 8.72 8.39
N SER A 19 5.33 8.72 8.03
CA SER A 19 4.82 8.00 6.84
C SER A 19 5.51 8.44 5.55
N SER A 20 5.74 9.74 5.37
CA SER A 20 6.45 10.27 4.19
C SER A 20 7.90 9.77 4.12
N HIS A 21 8.63 9.83 5.23
CA HIS A 21 10.01 9.36 5.28
C HIS A 21 10.13 7.85 5.08
N VAL A 22 9.26 7.07 5.71
CA VAL A 22 9.21 5.61 5.53
C VAL A 22 8.88 5.26 4.08
N SER A 23 7.89 5.90 3.48
CA SER A 23 7.52 5.66 2.08
C SER A 23 8.67 6.00 1.13
N THR A 24 9.38 7.10 1.37
CA THR A 24 10.57 7.47 0.58
C THR A 24 11.68 6.43 0.69
N LEU A 25 11.91 5.88 1.87
CA LEU A 25 12.90 4.82 2.07
C LEU A 25 12.52 3.56 1.27
N ILE A 26 11.29 3.09 1.41
CA ILE A 26 10.82 1.85 0.74
C ILE A 26 10.76 2.03 -0.78
N THR A 27 10.54 3.24 -1.29
CA THR A 27 10.57 3.54 -2.73
C THR A 27 11.88 3.11 -3.39
N ARG A 28 13.00 3.11 -2.67
CA ARG A 28 14.30 2.65 -3.19
C ARG A 28 14.28 1.20 -3.64
N ALA A 29 13.42 0.36 -3.06
CA ALA A 29 13.32 -1.05 -3.44
C ALA A 29 12.73 -1.25 -4.85
N TYR A 30 11.91 -0.34 -5.36
CA TYR A 30 11.14 -0.57 -6.59
C TYR A 30 11.19 0.57 -7.61
N SER A 31 11.55 1.79 -7.23
CA SER A 31 11.51 2.94 -8.16
C SER A 31 12.71 2.98 -9.09
N ASP A 32 13.92 2.89 -8.55
CA ASP A 32 15.15 3.11 -9.31
C ASP A 32 15.39 2.05 -10.38
N ARG A 33 15.11 0.79 -10.06
CA ARG A 33 15.34 -0.34 -10.97
C ARG A 33 14.15 -0.64 -11.89
N PHE A 34 12.93 -0.48 -11.38
CA PHE A 34 11.70 -0.92 -12.08
C PHE A 34 10.80 0.24 -12.52
N GLY A 35 11.09 1.48 -12.11
CA GLY A 35 10.32 2.65 -12.49
C GLY A 35 8.87 2.64 -12.00
N LEU A 36 8.59 1.94 -10.89
CA LEU A 36 7.26 1.89 -10.29
C LEU A 36 7.00 3.09 -9.41
N SER A 37 5.78 3.60 -9.45
CA SER A 37 5.24 4.49 -8.43
C SER A 37 4.84 3.70 -7.17
N ILE A 38 4.63 4.41 -6.06
CA ILE A 38 4.12 3.79 -4.83
C ILE A 38 2.75 3.12 -5.06
N TRP A 39 1.90 3.71 -5.90
CA TRP A 39 0.57 3.20 -6.22
C TRP A 39 0.65 1.90 -7.02
N GLU A 40 1.52 1.85 -8.00
CA GLU A 40 1.79 0.65 -8.78
C GLU A 40 2.38 -0.47 -7.93
N TRP A 41 3.35 -0.14 -7.07
CA TRP A 41 3.94 -1.10 -6.15
C TRP A 41 2.90 -1.73 -5.20
N ARG A 42 1.99 -0.92 -4.64
CA ARG A 42 0.93 -1.43 -3.78
C ARG A 42 0.02 -2.43 -4.49
N VAL A 43 -0.35 -2.17 -5.73
CA VAL A 43 -1.12 -3.12 -6.55
C VAL A 43 -0.34 -4.40 -6.80
N VAL A 44 0.92 -4.30 -7.20
CA VAL A 44 1.80 -5.45 -7.43
C VAL A 44 1.99 -6.27 -6.15
N ALA A 45 2.22 -5.62 -5.02
CA ALA A 45 2.43 -6.29 -3.73
C ALA A 45 1.19 -7.07 -3.27
N VAL A 46 0.00 -6.52 -3.44
CA VAL A 46 -1.25 -7.21 -3.11
C VAL A 46 -1.49 -8.39 -4.05
N LEU A 47 -1.29 -8.20 -5.36
CA LEU A 47 -1.43 -9.29 -6.33
C LEU A 47 -0.40 -10.39 -6.13
N GLY A 48 0.80 -10.06 -5.68
CA GLY A 48 1.85 -11.03 -5.36
C GLY A 48 1.44 -12.08 -4.32
N GLY A 49 0.55 -11.70 -3.41
CA GLY A 49 0.04 -12.58 -2.35
C GLY A 49 -1.35 -13.16 -2.59
N SER A 50 -2.18 -12.55 -3.46
CA SER A 50 -3.61 -12.86 -3.53
C SER A 50 -4.21 -12.60 -4.91
N GLU A 51 -3.71 -13.25 -5.94
CA GLU A 51 -4.26 -13.13 -7.29
C GLU A 51 -5.11 -14.35 -7.71
N PRO A 52 -6.06 -14.21 -8.65
CA PRO A 52 -6.48 -12.97 -9.29
C PRO A 52 -7.42 -12.15 -8.40
N MET A 53 -7.51 -10.84 -8.66
CA MET A 53 -8.39 -9.94 -7.90
C MET A 53 -9.19 -9.02 -8.83
N THR A 54 -10.39 -8.64 -8.39
CA THR A 54 -11.16 -7.58 -9.05
C THR A 54 -10.58 -6.22 -8.71
N GLY A 55 -10.90 -5.20 -9.53
CA GLY A 55 -10.52 -3.81 -9.22
C GLY A 55 -11.07 -3.34 -7.88
N GLN A 56 -12.29 -3.73 -7.52
CA GLN A 56 -12.91 -3.40 -6.23
C GLN A 56 -12.15 -4.04 -5.06
N ALA A 57 -11.76 -5.31 -5.19
CA ALA A 57 -10.96 -5.99 -4.17
C ALA A 57 -9.58 -5.32 -3.99
N LEU A 58 -8.97 -4.83 -5.07
CA LEU A 58 -7.73 -4.06 -5.02
C LEU A 58 -7.90 -2.71 -4.33
N VAL A 59 -9.01 -2.01 -4.54
CA VAL A 59 -9.34 -0.77 -3.81
C VAL A 59 -9.36 -1.03 -2.31
N GLU A 60 -10.06 -2.07 -1.88
CA GLU A 60 -10.17 -2.44 -0.47
C GLU A 60 -8.82 -2.87 0.13
N ALA A 61 -8.08 -3.72 -0.58
CA ALA A 61 -6.81 -4.27 -0.08
C ALA A 61 -5.67 -3.22 -0.03
N THR A 62 -5.68 -2.24 -0.94
CA THR A 62 -4.63 -1.21 -1.01
C THR A 62 -4.96 0.03 -0.19
N ALA A 63 -6.20 0.17 0.29
CA ALA A 63 -6.72 1.39 0.93
C ALA A 63 -6.55 2.66 0.05
N MET A 64 -6.55 2.48 -1.27
CA MET A 64 -6.48 3.57 -2.25
C MET A 64 -7.87 3.81 -2.85
N ASP A 65 -8.09 5.02 -3.37
CA ASP A 65 -9.34 5.32 -4.09
C ASP A 65 -9.41 4.62 -5.44
N LYS A 66 -10.63 4.51 -5.97
CA LYS A 66 -10.92 3.82 -7.25
C LYS A 66 -10.16 4.41 -8.43
N VAL A 67 -10.01 5.72 -8.50
CA VAL A 67 -9.31 6.40 -9.60
C VAL A 67 -7.83 6.08 -9.57
N THR A 68 -7.21 6.14 -8.39
CA THR A 68 -5.80 5.80 -8.19
C THR A 68 -5.50 4.36 -8.55
N VAL A 69 -6.34 3.42 -8.09
CA VAL A 69 -6.21 1.98 -8.45
C VAL A 69 -6.37 1.77 -9.95
N SER A 70 -7.37 2.38 -10.58
CA SER A 70 -7.59 2.25 -12.02
C SER A 70 -6.41 2.77 -12.85
N ARG A 71 -5.82 3.89 -12.44
CA ARG A 71 -4.63 4.45 -13.09
C ARG A 71 -3.40 3.56 -12.92
N ALA A 72 -3.20 3.03 -11.71
CA ALA A 72 -2.10 2.11 -11.44
C ALA A 72 -2.22 0.82 -12.27
N ILE A 73 -3.41 0.22 -12.34
CA ILE A 73 -3.66 -0.97 -13.16
C ILE A 73 -3.39 -0.69 -14.64
N ARG A 74 -3.89 0.43 -15.16
CA ARG A 74 -3.66 0.81 -16.56
C ARG A 74 -2.17 0.96 -16.88
N SER A 75 -1.45 1.68 -16.04
CA SER A 75 0.01 1.85 -16.20
C SER A 75 0.75 0.51 -16.15
N LEU A 76 0.38 -0.38 -15.23
CA LEU A 76 0.97 -1.71 -15.13
C LEU A 76 0.65 -2.61 -16.33
N ILE A 77 -0.53 -2.47 -16.94
CA ILE A 77 -0.88 -3.16 -18.18
C ILE A 77 -0.01 -2.64 -19.33
N GLU A 78 0.15 -1.34 -19.45
CA GLU A 78 1.02 -0.70 -20.47
C GLU A 78 2.47 -1.16 -20.35
N LYS A 79 2.94 -1.36 -19.11
CA LYS A 79 4.28 -1.91 -18.80
C LYS A 79 4.37 -3.44 -18.93
N ALA A 80 3.29 -4.11 -19.27
CA ALA A 80 3.18 -5.57 -19.38
C ALA A 80 3.44 -6.35 -18.07
N HIS A 81 3.26 -5.72 -16.92
CA HIS A 81 3.41 -6.37 -15.60
C HIS A 81 2.12 -6.97 -15.06
N VAL A 82 0.99 -6.53 -15.57
CA VAL A 82 -0.35 -6.96 -15.16
C VAL A 82 -1.19 -7.25 -16.38
N SER A 83 -2.06 -8.23 -16.28
CA SER A 83 -3.07 -8.54 -17.29
C SER A 83 -4.47 -8.50 -16.67
N ARG A 84 -5.47 -8.29 -17.52
CA ARG A 84 -6.87 -8.25 -17.16
C ARG A 84 -7.65 -9.20 -18.01
N ALA A 85 -8.47 -10.05 -17.37
CA ALA A 85 -9.36 -10.98 -18.03
C ALA A 85 -10.79 -10.78 -17.51
N LYS A 86 -11.79 -11.14 -18.32
CA LYS A 86 -13.18 -11.14 -17.87
C LYS A 86 -13.38 -12.15 -16.74
N HIS A 87 -14.20 -11.78 -15.77
CA HIS A 87 -14.63 -12.69 -14.72
C HIS A 87 -15.61 -13.72 -15.31
N ASP A 88 -15.39 -15.01 -15.07
CA ASP A 88 -16.17 -16.11 -15.67
C ASP A 88 -17.66 -16.08 -15.27
N THR A 89 -18.00 -15.56 -14.09
CA THR A 89 -19.36 -15.53 -13.53
C THR A 89 -20.03 -14.16 -13.56
N ASP A 90 -19.27 -13.09 -13.74
CA ASP A 90 -19.78 -11.71 -13.83
C ASP A 90 -19.14 -10.99 -15.02
N GLY A 91 -19.90 -10.83 -16.12
CA GLY A 91 -19.43 -10.17 -17.33
C GLY A 91 -19.13 -8.68 -17.19
N ARG A 92 -19.43 -8.05 -16.03
CA ARG A 92 -19.19 -6.63 -15.74
C ARG A 92 -17.90 -6.38 -15.01
N SER A 93 -17.38 -7.37 -14.28
CA SER A 93 -16.11 -7.29 -13.57
C SER A 93 -15.01 -7.98 -14.35
N SER A 94 -13.78 -7.54 -14.13
CA SER A 94 -12.58 -8.17 -14.68
C SER A 94 -11.64 -8.59 -13.57
N LEU A 95 -10.91 -9.66 -13.81
CA LEU A 95 -9.88 -10.15 -12.91
C LEU A 95 -8.51 -9.63 -13.35
N VAL A 96 -7.78 -9.11 -12.40
CA VAL A 96 -6.43 -8.58 -12.55
C VAL A 96 -5.44 -9.57 -11.96
N ARG A 97 -4.37 -9.86 -12.67
CA ARG A 97 -3.29 -10.73 -12.20
C ARG A 97 -1.94 -10.26 -12.70
N LEU A 98 -0.88 -10.68 -12.03
CA LEU A 98 0.47 -10.48 -12.51
C LEU A 98 0.70 -11.31 -13.79
N THR A 99 1.43 -10.73 -14.74
CA THR A 99 2.03 -11.50 -15.83
C THR A 99 3.26 -12.25 -15.29
N GLU A 100 3.84 -13.12 -16.11
CA GLU A 100 5.12 -13.75 -15.77
C GLU A 100 6.20 -12.71 -15.47
N ALA A 101 6.30 -11.65 -16.28
CA ALA A 101 7.21 -10.55 -16.04
C ALA A 101 6.88 -9.77 -14.74
N GLY A 102 5.60 -9.56 -14.45
CA GLY A 102 5.15 -8.92 -13.21
C GLY A 102 5.48 -9.76 -11.98
N ARG A 103 5.34 -11.07 -12.07
CA ARG A 103 5.70 -12.00 -10.98
C ARG A 103 7.21 -12.00 -10.71
N ALA A 104 8.01 -12.11 -11.78
CA ALA A 104 9.47 -12.04 -11.65
C ALA A 104 9.91 -10.71 -11.00
N MET A 105 9.30 -9.60 -11.41
CA MET A 105 9.55 -8.29 -10.82
C MET A 105 9.17 -8.25 -9.34
N PHE A 106 8.02 -8.78 -8.96
CA PHE A 106 7.58 -8.86 -7.56
C PHE A 106 8.58 -9.68 -6.71
N GLU A 107 9.02 -10.83 -7.23
CA GLU A 107 10.00 -11.70 -6.56
C GLU A 107 11.37 -11.02 -6.38
N ASP A 108 11.75 -10.12 -7.27
CA ASP A 108 12.97 -9.32 -7.15
C ASP A 108 12.82 -8.18 -6.13
N ILE A 109 11.65 -7.53 -6.07
CA ILE A 109 11.42 -6.37 -5.20
C ILE A 109 11.15 -6.78 -3.75
N ALA A 110 10.36 -7.84 -3.54
CA ALA A 110 9.87 -8.21 -2.21
C ALA A 110 11.00 -8.45 -1.19
N PRO A 111 12.10 -9.15 -1.50
CA PRO A 111 13.21 -9.31 -0.59
C PRO A 111 13.85 -7.98 -0.20
N ALA A 112 14.08 -7.08 -1.15
CA ALA A 112 14.67 -5.76 -0.89
C ALA A 112 13.76 -4.90 0.00
N ALA A 113 12.45 -4.94 -0.21
CA ALA A 113 11.48 -4.24 0.65
C ALA A 113 11.49 -4.79 2.09
N ILE A 114 11.58 -6.10 2.24
CA ILE A 114 11.68 -6.77 3.55
C ILE A 114 12.98 -6.40 4.26
N GLU A 115 14.11 -6.38 3.57
CA GLU A 115 15.40 -5.96 4.13
C GLU A 115 15.36 -4.50 4.62
N LEU A 116 14.73 -3.60 3.87
CA LEU A 116 14.54 -2.21 4.28
C LEU A 116 13.63 -2.07 5.50
N GLU A 117 12.54 -2.89 5.57
CA GLU A 117 11.70 -2.95 6.76
C GLU A 117 12.51 -3.42 7.99
N GLN A 118 13.28 -4.49 7.85
CA GLN A 118 14.12 -5.00 8.93
C GLN A 118 15.13 -3.96 9.41
N ALA A 119 15.80 -3.26 8.49
CA ALA A 119 16.73 -2.19 8.82
C ALA A 119 16.04 -1.01 9.52
N LEU A 120 14.82 -0.67 9.09
CA LEU A 120 14.01 0.39 9.70
C LEU A 120 13.60 0.06 11.14
N LEU A 121 13.33 -1.23 11.40
CA LEU A 121 12.85 -1.72 12.70
C LEU A 121 13.97 -2.23 13.61
N ASP A 122 15.22 -2.16 13.16
CA ASP A 122 16.37 -2.56 13.98
C ASP A 122 16.42 -1.77 15.28
N GLY A 123 16.64 -2.46 16.39
CA GLY A 123 16.66 -1.88 17.73
C GLY A 123 15.28 -1.76 18.42
N PHE A 124 14.18 -2.05 17.72
CA PHE A 124 12.85 -2.18 18.36
C PHE A 124 12.61 -3.63 18.78
N SER A 125 11.96 -3.82 19.92
CA SER A 125 11.54 -5.16 20.35
C SER A 125 10.33 -5.65 19.54
N ASP A 126 10.13 -6.97 19.45
CA ASP A 126 8.95 -7.55 18.81
C ASP A 126 7.65 -7.09 19.49
N GLU A 127 7.68 -6.87 20.79
CA GLU A 127 6.55 -6.33 21.55
C GLU A 127 6.23 -4.90 21.14
N ASP A 128 7.21 -4.02 21.00
CA ASP A 128 7.02 -2.65 20.53
C ASP A 128 6.46 -2.61 19.11
N ILE A 129 6.98 -3.47 18.23
CA ILE A 129 6.50 -3.58 16.84
C ILE A 129 5.04 -4.05 16.80
N ALA A 130 4.70 -5.10 17.56
CA ALA A 130 3.33 -5.60 17.66
C ALA A 130 2.38 -4.55 18.22
N ARG A 131 2.81 -3.82 19.26
CA ARG A 131 2.03 -2.73 19.85
C ARG A 131 1.81 -1.58 18.86
N LEU A 132 2.86 -1.19 18.13
CA LEU A 132 2.75 -0.15 17.10
C LEU A 132 1.75 -0.55 16.02
N LYS A 133 1.81 -1.78 15.50
CA LYS A 133 0.85 -2.29 14.50
C LYS A 133 -0.58 -2.23 15.01
N SER A 134 -0.83 -2.61 16.27
CA SER A 134 -2.15 -2.56 16.90
C SER A 134 -2.66 -1.11 17.02
N VAL A 135 -1.81 -0.20 17.49
CA VAL A 135 -2.17 1.23 17.64
C VAL A 135 -2.47 1.87 16.28
N LEU A 136 -1.67 1.58 15.25
CA LEU A 136 -1.94 2.08 13.90
C LEU A 136 -3.28 1.59 13.36
N ALA A 137 -3.61 0.31 13.55
CA ALA A 137 -4.90 -0.24 13.13
C ALA A 137 -6.09 0.41 13.86
N ASP A 138 -5.97 0.66 15.15
CA ASP A 138 -7.00 1.35 15.94
C ASP A 138 -7.17 2.82 15.52
N LEU A 139 -6.07 3.51 15.23
CA LEU A 139 -6.10 4.90 14.73
C LEU A 139 -6.78 4.98 13.37
N ASP A 140 -6.43 4.07 12.46
CA ASP A 140 -7.03 3.99 11.11
C ASP A 140 -8.55 3.80 11.22
N LYS A 141 -9.00 2.81 11.99
CA LYS A 141 -10.41 2.55 12.22
C LYS A 141 -11.13 3.77 12.80
N ARG A 142 -10.57 4.41 13.83
CA ARG A 142 -11.18 5.61 14.45
C ARG A 142 -11.25 6.77 13.47
N ALA A 143 -10.24 6.96 12.64
CA ALA A 143 -10.24 8.02 11.63
C ALA A 143 -11.36 7.81 10.60
N LEU A 144 -11.56 6.57 10.15
CA LEU A 144 -12.65 6.21 9.24
C LEU A 144 -14.02 6.41 9.88
N ASP A 145 -14.21 5.97 11.13
CA ASP A 145 -15.47 6.14 11.87
C ASP A 145 -15.83 7.63 12.06
N LEU A 146 -14.84 8.46 12.35
CA LEU A 146 -15.05 9.91 12.52
C LEU A 146 -15.29 10.64 11.20
N ALA A 147 -14.73 10.15 10.10
CA ALA A 147 -14.91 10.72 8.76
C ALA A 147 -16.26 10.30 8.13
N SER A 148 -16.87 9.21 8.60
CA SER A 148 -18.17 8.75 8.11
C SER A 148 -19.27 9.73 8.53
N PRO A 149 -20.18 10.15 7.62
CA PRO A 149 -21.29 11.02 8.00
C PRO A 149 -22.14 10.30 9.06
N LYS A 150 -22.38 10.99 10.17
CA LYS A 150 -23.36 10.49 11.16
C LYS A 150 -24.71 10.42 10.47
N ALA A 151 -25.30 9.22 10.46
CA ALA A 151 -26.65 9.00 10.01
C ALA A 151 -27.65 9.81 10.85
#